data_15a4f5d0c12bc3fd33889371ba8fed6a
#
_entry.id   15a4f5d0c12bc3fd33889371ba8fed6a
#
_cell.length_a   1.000
_cell.length_b   1.000
_cell.length_c   1.000
_cell.angle_alpha   90.00
_cell.angle_beta   90.00
_cell.angle_gamma   90.00
#
_symmetry.space_group_name_H-M   'P 1'
#
loop_
_entity.id
_entity.type
_entity.pdbx_description
1 polymer ?
#
loop_
_entity_poly.entity_id
_entity_poly.type
_entity_poly.pdbx_seq_one_letter_code
_entity_poly.pdbx_strand_id
1 'polypeptide(L)'
;MVFMRILFTSNPLVGHVFPLLPLMYAARNAGHEVMVATGAELIPELRTRGFSTWTVGPSFADAATELQQSTTDPDAAPGTELARDAVFLFARPSVRRAHELIPRAASWGPDMVISEVLEFAGREVALSFGALPVTHGFGTHVPESARLARIILDHLSSQLGTPSR
;
A
#
# COMPACT_ATOMS: atom_id res chain seq x y z
N MET A 1 17.53 -15.76 -17.38
CA MET A 1 16.76 -14.74 -16.65
C MET A 1 15.96 -15.48 -15.59
N VAL A 2 16.00 -15.05 -14.33
CA VAL A 2 15.28 -15.74 -13.24
C VAL A 2 13.82 -15.30 -13.30
N PHE A 3 12.88 -16.25 -13.37
CA PHE A 3 11.44 -15.99 -13.27
C PHE A 3 11.10 -15.58 -11.82
N MET A 4 10.25 -14.59 -11.64
CA MET A 4 9.77 -14.12 -10.31
C MET A 4 8.26 -13.91 -10.32
N ARG A 5 7.65 -14.08 -9.15
CA ARG A 5 6.31 -13.61 -8.83
C ARG A 5 6.42 -12.26 -8.15
N ILE A 6 5.93 -11.22 -8.80
CA ILE A 6 6.04 -9.83 -8.35
C ILE A 6 4.66 -9.31 -7.96
N LEU A 7 4.48 -9.02 -6.68
CA LEU A 7 3.27 -8.40 -6.16
C LEU A 7 3.44 -6.88 -6.13
N PHE A 8 2.56 -6.16 -6.80
CA PHE A 8 2.45 -4.71 -6.68
C PHE A 8 1.32 -4.36 -5.72
N THR A 9 1.57 -3.46 -4.77
CA THR A 9 0.55 -2.96 -3.84
C THR A 9 0.45 -1.44 -3.93
N SER A 10 -0.78 -0.92 -3.92
CA SER A 10 -1.03 0.51 -4.03
C SER A 10 -2.32 0.92 -3.34
N ASN A 11 -2.37 2.17 -2.87
CA ASN A 11 -3.63 2.80 -2.52
C ASN A 11 -4.51 2.96 -3.77
N PRO A 12 -5.86 2.91 -3.65
CA PRO A 12 -6.78 2.85 -4.79
C PRO A 12 -7.03 4.23 -5.42
N LEU A 13 -5.96 4.95 -5.74
CA LEU A 13 -5.99 6.27 -6.36
C LEU A 13 -5.20 6.26 -7.67
N VAL A 14 -5.70 6.96 -8.68
CA VAL A 14 -5.05 7.06 -10.01
C VAL A 14 -3.61 7.54 -9.89
N GLY A 15 -3.36 8.57 -9.06
CA GLY A 15 -2.02 9.12 -8.82
C GLY A 15 -1.06 8.18 -8.09
N HIS A 16 -1.56 7.12 -7.46
CA HIS A 16 -0.77 6.10 -6.76
C HIS A 16 -0.50 4.88 -7.65
N VAL A 17 -1.51 4.40 -8.37
CA VAL A 17 -1.41 3.21 -9.23
C VAL A 17 -0.71 3.49 -10.56
N PHE A 18 -1.04 4.59 -11.23
CA PHE A 18 -0.57 4.84 -12.59
C PHE A 18 0.95 5.04 -12.70
N PRO A 19 1.64 5.67 -11.73
CA PRO A 19 3.11 5.73 -11.76
C PRO A 19 3.80 4.34 -11.73
N LEU A 20 3.13 3.32 -11.20
CA LEU A 20 3.63 1.94 -11.19
C LEU A 20 3.45 1.21 -12.53
N LEU A 21 2.54 1.65 -13.40
CA LEU A 21 2.22 0.95 -14.66
C LEU A 21 3.44 0.68 -15.53
N PRO A 22 4.38 1.63 -15.76
CA PRO A 22 5.57 1.35 -16.59
C PRO A 22 6.37 0.16 -16.05
N LEU A 23 6.54 0.09 -14.71
CA LEU A 23 7.27 -0.99 -14.07
C LEU A 23 6.50 -2.31 -14.11
N MET A 24 5.18 -2.28 -13.92
CA MET A 24 4.30 -3.45 -14.07
C MET A 24 4.39 -4.04 -15.49
N TYR A 25 4.34 -3.18 -16.53
CA TYR A 25 4.50 -3.61 -17.91
C TYR A 25 5.90 -4.17 -18.19
N ALA A 26 6.94 -3.51 -17.69
CA ALA A 26 8.32 -3.98 -17.84
C ALA A 26 8.52 -5.36 -17.21
N ALA A 27 8.04 -5.57 -16.00
CA ALA A 27 8.10 -6.84 -15.30
C ALA A 27 7.37 -7.96 -16.09
N ARG A 28 6.14 -7.70 -16.53
CA ARG A 28 5.37 -8.65 -17.33
C ARG A 28 6.05 -8.97 -18.66
N ASN A 29 6.57 -7.96 -19.37
CA ASN A 29 7.26 -8.15 -20.65
C ASN A 29 8.59 -8.88 -20.49
N ALA A 30 9.22 -8.80 -19.32
CA ALA A 30 10.39 -9.59 -18.95
C ALA A 30 10.05 -11.05 -18.58
N GLY A 31 8.78 -11.44 -18.64
CA GLY A 31 8.33 -12.81 -18.39
C GLY A 31 8.09 -13.14 -16.92
N HIS A 32 7.99 -12.12 -16.04
CA HIS A 32 7.61 -12.32 -14.65
C HIS A 32 6.09 -12.46 -14.50
N GLU A 33 5.65 -13.19 -13.47
CA GLU A 33 4.25 -13.22 -13.06
C GLU A 33 3.95 -11.98 -12.23
N VAL A 34 2.96 -11.18 -12.66
CA VAL A 34 2.61 -9.91 -12.03
C VAL A 34 1.22 -10.00 -11.44
N MET A 35 1.10 -9.70 -10.16
CA MET A 35 -0.16 -9.53 -9.43
C MET A 35 -0.25 -8.11 -8.91
N VAL A 36 -1.42 -7.47 -9.04
CA VAL A 36 -1.65 -6.12 -8.52
C VAL A 36 -2.73 -6.15 -7.45
N ALA A 37 -2.42 -5.67 -6.27
CA ALA A 37 -3.33 -5.60 -5.13
C ALA A 37 -3.64 -4.14 -4.79
N THR A 38 -4.91 -3.77 -4.86
CA THR A 38 -5.41 -2.41 -4.57
C THR A 38 -6.90 -2.45 -4.24
N GLY A 39 -7.49 -1.30 -3.87
CA GLY A 39 -8.94 -1.20 -3.64
C GLY A 39 -9.77 -1.36 -4.91
N ALA A 40 -11.06 -1.52 -4.72
CA ALA A 40 -12.02 -1.89 -5.77
C ALA A 40 -12.07 -0.89 -6.95
N GLU A 41 -11.79 0.38 -6.70
CA GLU A 41 -11.99 1.48 -7.66
C GLU A 41 -11.16 1.30 -8.95
N LEU A 42 -9.95 0.78 -8.84
CA LEU A 42 -9.03 0.66 -9.98
C LEU A 42 -8.92 -0.76 -10.56
N ILE A 43 -9.61 -1.73 -9.95
CA ILE A 43 -9.59 -3.12 -10.42
C ILE A 43 -10.09 -3.28 -11.87
N PRO A 44 -11.22 -2.65 -12.28
CA PRO A 44 -11.69 -2.77 -13.67
C PRO A 44 -10.65 -2.26 -14.67
N GLU A 45 -10.04 -1.11 -14.39
CA GLU A 45 -9.02 -0.49 -15.24
C GLU A 45 -7.78 -1.37 -15.38
N LEU A 46 -7.29 -1.93 -14.27
CA LEU A 46 -6.13 -2.81 -14.27
C LEU A 46 -6.38 -4.11 -15.04
N ARG A 47 -7.59 -4.67 -14.90
CA ARG A 47 -7.99 -5.88 -15.66
C ARG A 47 -8.10 -5.61 -17.15
N THR A 48 -8.64 -4.46 -17.55
CA THR A 48 -8.69 -4.03 -18.97
C THR A 48 -7.28 -3.92 -19.56
N ARG A 49 -6.28 -3.56 -18.74
CA ARG A 49 -4.86 -3.53 -19.14
C ARG A 49 -4.18 -4.91 -19.11
N GLY A 50 -4.93 -5.96 -18.76
CA GLY A 50 -4.46 -7.35 -18.76
C GLY A 50 -3.63 -7.73 -17.53
N PHE A 51 -3.80 -7.04 -16.40
CA PHE A 51 -3.15 -7.45 -15.15
C PHE A 51 -4.06 -8.37 -14.32
N SER A 52 -3.46 -9.38 -13.69
CA SER A 52 -4.09 -10.15 -12.62
C SER A 52 -4.21 -9.25 -11.37
N THR A 53 -5.35 -9.31 -10.69
CA THR A 53 -5.64 -8.37 -9.61
C THR A 53 -6.24 -9.03 -8.38
N TRP A 54 -5.89 -8.52 -7.21
CA TRP A 54 -6.61 -8.75 -5.96
C TRP A 54 -7.25 -7.45 -5.49
N THR A 55 -8.54 -7.51 -5.20
CA THR A 55 -9.22 -6.44 -4.48
C THR A 55 -8.92 -6.61 -3.00
N VAL A 56 -8.33 -5.59 -2.37
CA VAL A 56 -7.90 -5.63 -0.96
C VAL A 56 -8.06 -4.27 -0.29
N GLY A 57 -8.44 -4.32 0.97
CA GLY A 57 -8.65 -3.14 1.80
C GLY A 57 -9.90 -2.33 1.45
N PRO A 58 -10.18 -1.29 2.22
CA PRO A 58 -11.31 -0.41 1.98
C PRO A 58 -11.10 0.45 0.73
N SER A 59 -12.19 1.01 0.22
CA SER A 59 -12.13 2.08 -0.78
C SER A 59 -11.54 3.36 -0.18
N PHE A 60 -11.04 4.25 -1.01
CA PHE A 60 -10.59 5.56 -0.53
C PHE A 60 -11.78 6.39 -0.01
N ALA A 61 -12.96 6.23 -0.60
CA ALA A 61 -14.18 6.89 -0.16
C ALA A 61 -14.61 6.43 1.24
N ASP A 62 -14.48 5.14 1.56
CA ASP A 62 -14.77 4.63 2.91
C ASP A 62 -13.79 5.20 3.94
N ALA A 63 -12.50 5.23 3.62
CA ALA A 63 -11.48 5.81 4.47
C ALA A 63 -11.70 7.32 4.71
N ALA A 64 -12.07 8.07 3.68
CA ALA A 64 -12.41 9.48 3.79
C ALA A 64 -13.69 9.70 4.64
N THR A 65 -14.68 8.81 4.52
CA THR A 65 -15.89 8.86 5.34
C THR A 65 -15.58 8.61 6.81
N GLU A 66 -14.75 7.61 7.12
CA GLU A 66 -14.29 7.37 8.49
C GLU A 66 -13.54 8.59 9.07
N LEU A 67 -12.71 9.25 8.26
CA LEU A 67 -12.02 10.48 8.66
C LEU A 67 -13.01 11.60 9.00
N GLN A 68 -14.01 11.83 8.14
CA GLN A 68 -15.03 12.86 8.35
C GLN A 68 -15.87 12.62 9.62
N GLN A 69 -16.12 11.36 9.96
CA GLN A 69 -16.86 10.96 11.15
C GLN A 69 -16.02 11.02 12.43
N SER A 70 -14.69 11.12 12.31
CA SER A 70 -13.81 11.27 13.46
C SER A 70 -13.94 12.68 14.04
N THR A 71 -14.10 12.77 15.37
CA THR A 71 -14.16 14.08 16.04
C THR A 71 -12.81 14.79 15.97
N THR A 72 -12.81 16.06 15.57
CA THR A 72 -11.65 16.93 15.63
C THR A 72 -11.63 17.58 17.00
N ASP A 73 -10.52 17.49 17.72
CA ASP A 73 -10.31 18.27 18.94
C ASP A 73 -9.93 19.71 18.54
N PRO A 74 -10.76 20.72 18.86
CA PRO A 74 -10.47 22.11 18.50
C PRO A 74 -9.22 22.66 19.18
N ASP A 75 -8.76 22.04 20.27
CA ASP A 75 -7.56 22.44 21.02
C ASP A 75 -6.34 21.60 20.68
N ALA A 76 -6.43 20.80 19.61
CA ALA A 76 -5.34 19.91 19.18
C ALA A 76 -4.06 20.69 18.83
N ALA A 77 -2.91 20.15 19.23
CA ALA A 77 -1.60 20.73 18.93
C ALA A 77 -1.37 20.83 17.39
N PRO A 78 -0.59 21.83 16.93
CA PRO A 78 -0.25 21.96 15.51
C PRO A 78 0.30 20.65 14.90
N GLY A 79 -0.22 20.24 13.76
CA GLY A 79 0.15 19.00 13.08
C GLY A 79 -0.64 17.76 13.49
N THR A 80 -1.53 17.86 14.48
CA THR A 80 -2.39 16.74 14.88
C THR A 80 -3.37 16.37 13.77
N GLU A 81 -3.88 17.34 13.02
CA GLU A 81 -4.74 17.08 11.85
C GLU A 81 -4.02 16.28 10.77
N LEU A 82 -2.79 16.67 10.42
CA LEU A 82 -1.99 15.92 9.44
C LEU A 82 -1.73 14.47 9.91
N ALA A 83 -1.44 14.29 11.20
CA ALA A 83 -1.24 12.96 11.76
C ALA A 83 -2.54 12.14 11.74
N ARG A 84 -3.67 12.76 12.08
CA ARG A 84 -5.00 12.14 12.02
C ARG A 84 -5.32 11.71 10.57
N ASP A 85 -5.17 12.61 9.60
CA ASP A 85 -5.46 12.34 8.20
C ASP A 85 -4.58 11.19 7.69
N ALA A 86 -3.30 11.18 8.05
CA ALA A 86 -2.38 10.10 7.71
C ALA A 86 -2.83 8.74 8.26
N VAL A 87 -3.30 8.72 9.50
CA VAL A 87 -3.79 7.48 10.12
C VAL A 87 -5.05 6.98 9.43
N PHE A 88 -6.02 7.84 9.18
CA PHE A 88 -7.30 7.43 8.60
C PHE A 88 -7.19 7.08 7.12
N LEU A 89 -6.45 7.87 6.33
CA LEU A 89 -6.37 7.69 4.88
C LEU A 89 -5.36 6.64 4.43
N PHE A 90 -4.33 6.36 5.25
CA PHE A 90 -3.25 5.46 4.85
C PHE A 90 -2.96 4.34 5.86
N ALA A 91 -2.78 4.67 7.16
CA ALA A 91 -2.38 3.65 8.13
C ALA A 91 -3.48 2.60 8.38
N ARG A 92 -4.69 3.01 8.70
CA ARG A 92 -5.83 2.09 8.93
C ARG A 92 -6.17 1.25 7.68
N PRO A 93 -6.27 1.83 6.47
CA PRO A 93 -6.40 1.05 5.24
C PRO A 93 -5.26 0.05 5.04
N SER A 94 -4.02 0.41 5.36
CA SER A 94 -2.87 -0.51 5.26
C SER A 94 -2.99 -1.69 6.23
N VAL A 95 -3.46 -1.48 7.48
CA VAL A 95 -3.71 -2.57 8.43
C VAL A 95 -4.72 -3.56 7.86
N ARG A 96 -5.87 -3.07 7.39
CA ARG A 96 -6.92 -3.92 6.80
C ARG A 96 -6.40 -4.67 5.58
N ARG A 97 -5.67 -3.96 4.72
CA ARG A 97 -5.05 -4.54 3.51
C ARG A 97 -4.04 -5.63 3.86
N ALA A 98 -3.20 -5.44 4.88
CA ALA A 98 -2.24 -6.44 5.34
C ALA A 98 -2.94 -7.73 5.79
N HIS A 99 -4.01 -7.62 6.58
CA HIS A 99 -4.79 -8.79 7.01
C HIS A 99 -5.38 -9.58 5.84
N GLU A 100 -5.78 -8.92 4.77
CA GLU A 100 -6.33 -9.57 3.58
C GLU A 100 -5.23 -10.11 2.63
N LEU A 101 -4.08 -9.44 2.57
CA LEU A 101 -2.98 -9.81 1.69
C LEU A 101 -2.16 -10.98 2.21
N ILE A 102 -1.90 -11.04 3.52
CA ILE A 102 -1.06 -12.07 4.12
C ILE A 102 -1.51 -13.49 3.73
N PRO A 103 -2.78 -13.90 3.89
CA PRO A 103 -3.20 -15.25 3.52
C PRO A 103 -3.13 -15.50 2.01
N ARG A 104 -3.37 -14.50 1.17
CA ARG A 104 -3.26 -14.61 -0.30
C ARG A 104 -1.81 -14.72 -0.75
N ALA A 105 -0.93 -13.92 -0.16
CA ALA A 105 0.51 -13.97 -0.42
C ALA A 105 1.12 -15.30 0.03
N ALA A 106 0.68 -15.86 1.18
CA ALA A 106 1.10 -17.17 1.64
C ALA A 106 0.83 -18.28 0.61
N SER A 107 -0.33 -18.22 -0.06
CA SER A 107 -0.71 -19.20 -1.08
C SER A 107 -0.02 -18.96 -2.43
N TRP A 108 0.25 -17.70 -2.78
CA TRP A 108 0.82 -17.34 -4.08
C TRP A 108 2.34 -17.34 -4.09
N GLY A 109 2.99 -17.00 -2.99
CA GLY A 109 4.45 -17.02 -2.83
C GLY A 109 5.16 -15.92 -3.63
N PRO A 110 5.03 -14.63 -3.26
CA PRO A 110 5.76 -13.55 -3.94
C PRO A 110 7.26 -13.67 -3.68
N ASP A 111 8.08 -13.45 -4.71
CA ASP A 111 9.53 -13.29 -4.58
C ASP A 111 9.90 -11.84 -4.27
N MET A 112 9.08 -10.89 -4.76
CA MET A 112 9.24 -9.46 -4.59
C MET A 112 7.89 -8.80 -4.36
N VAL A 113 7.85 -7.82 -3.46
CA VAL A 113 6.69 -6.95 -3.28
C VAL A 113 7.09 -5.51 -3.51
N ILE A 114 6.45 -4.86 -4.47
CA ILE A 114 6.70 -3.46 -4.84
C ILE A 114 5.49 -2.64 -4.38
N SER A 115 5.71 -1.80 -3.39
CA SER A 115 4.69 -0.92 -2.82
C SER A 115 4.92 0.52 -3.27
N GLU A 116 3.86 1.28 -3.52
CA GLU A 116 4.03 2.73 -3.63
C GLU A 116 4.29 3.36 -2.26
N VAL A 117 4.84 4.57 -2.24
CA VAL A 117 5.45 5.18 -1.06
C VAL A 117 4.52 5.40 0.14
N LEU A 118 3.20 5.47 -0.08
CA LEU A 118 2.19 5.62 0.99
C LEU A 118 1.36 4.34 1.20
N GLU A 119 1.74 3.23 0.58
CA GLU A 119 1.16 1.92 0.80
C GLU A 119 2.11 1.07 1.63
N PHE A 120 1.72 0.71 2.83
CA PHE A 120 2.61 0.08 3.81
C PHE A 120 2.34 -1.41 4.04
N ALA A 121 1.17 -1.92 3.61
CA ALA A 121 0.82 -3.33 3.79
C ALA A 121 1.75 -4.26 3.01
N GLY A 122 2.17 -3.86 1.80
CA GLY A 122 3.05 -4.67 0.97
C GLY A 122 4.41 -4.92 1.60
N ARG A 123 4.98 -3.94 2.32
CA ARG A 123 6.21 -4.14 3.08
C ARG A 123 6.05 -5.23 4.15
N GLU A 124 4.96 -5.19 4.91
CA GLU A 124 4.70 -6.19 5.96
C GLU A 124 4.48 -7.59 5.36
N VAL A 125 3.79 -7.66 4.22
CA VAL A 125 3.65 -8.90 3.44
C VAL A 125 5.01 -9.44 3.01
N ALA A 126 5.87 -8.59 2.43
CA ALA A 126 7.21 -9.01 2.00
C ALA A 126 8.02 -9.59 3.16
N LEU A 127 8.05 -8.90 4.30
CA LEU A 127 8.79 -9.32 5.48
C LEU A 127 8.24 -10.62 6.08
N SER A 128 6.94 -10.84 6.01
CA SER A 128 6.30 -12.08 6.53
C SER A 128 6.72 -13.33 5.77
N PHE A 129 7.11 -13.22 4.52
CA PHE A 129 7.45 -14.36 3.65
C PHE A 129 8.91 -14.36 3.15
N GLY A 130 9.74 -13.42 3.62
CA GLY A 130 11.12 -13.28 3.15
C GLY A 130 11.24 -12.83 1.69
N ALA A 131 10.17 -12.25 1.13
CA ALA A 131 10.20 -11.62 -0.18
C ALA A 131 10.99 -10.30 -0.14
N LEU A 132 11.53 -9.88 -1.27
CA LEU A 132 12.25 -8.60 -1.38
C LEU A 132 11.27 -7.43 -1.33
N PRO A 133 11.31 -6.56 -0.30
CA PRO A 133 10.49 -5.35 -0.27
C PRO A 133 11.13 -4.24 -1.12
N VAL A 134 10.34 -3.62 -1.98
CA VAL A 134 10.75 -2.47 -2.79
C VAL A 134 9.71 -1.35 -2.65
N THR A 135 10.17 -0.13 -2.41
CA THR A 135 9.29 1.05 -2.37
C THR A 135 9.47 1.89 -3.63
N HIS A 136 8.38 2.13 -4.33
CA HIS A 136 8.33 3.02 -5.49
C HIS A 136 7.89 4.41 -5.06
N GLY A 137 8.76 5.41 -5.24
CA GLY A 137 8.45 6.82 -4.96
C GLY A 137 7.76 7.51 -6.13
N PHE A 138 7.08 8.63 -5.84
CA PHE A 138 6.45 9.47 -6.86
C PHE A 138 7.41 10.51 -7.46
N GLY A 139 8.66 10.54 -7.01
CA GLY A 139 9.66 11.52 -7.44
C GLY A 139 10.67 11.80 -6.32
N THR A 140 11.10 13.06 -6.21
CA THR A 140 12.08 13.49 -5.22
C THR A 140 11.55 13.32 -3.79
N HIS A 141 12.36 12.76 -2.91
CA HIS A 141 12.04 12.62 -1.49
C HIS A 141 11.84 13.99 -0.83
N VAL A 142 10.71 14.15 -0.12
CA VAL A 142 10.39 15.35 0.65
C VAL A 142 10.48 15.01 2.15
N PRO A 143 11.17 15.80 2.98
CA PRO A 143 11.31 15.51 4.43
C PRO A 143 9.98 15.31 5.16
N GLU A 144 8.92 16.03 4.77
CA GLU A 144 7.57 15.87 5.31
C GLU A 144 6.97 14.49 5.01
N SER A 145 7.26 13.91 3.85
CA SER A 145 6.80 12.55 3.53
C SER A 145 7.47 11.48 4.41
N ALA A 146 8.70 11.70 4.84
CA ALA A 146 9.38 10.83 5.80
C ALA A 146 8.72 10.88 7.19
N ARG A 147 8.31 12.08 7.64
CA ARG A 147 7.58 12.23 8.90
C ARG A 147 6.23 11.54 8.84
N LEU A 148 5.50 11.71 7.73
CA LEU A 148 4.22 11.06 7.48
C LEU A 148 4.37 9.53 7.50
N ALA A 149 5.37 9.01 6.76
CA ALA A 149 5.67 7.59 6.73
C ALA A 149 5.95 7.03 8.13
N ARG A 150 6.69 7.77 8.97
CA ARG A 150 6.96 7.34 10.35
C ARG A 150 5.67 7.20 11.15
N ILE A 151 4.79 8.18 11.11
CA ILE A 151 3.49 8.14 11.82
C ILE A 151 2.68 6.91 11.40
N ILE A 152 2.62 6.64 10.10
CA ILE A 152 1.88 5.50 9.55
C ILE A 152 2.52 4.17 9.98
N LEU A 153 3.84 4.06 9.88
CA LEU A 153 4.57 2.85 10.28
C LEU A 153 4.43 2.54 11.76
N ASP A 154 4.54 3.55 12.63
CA ASP A 154 4.37 3.39 14.06
C ASP A 154 2.96 2.91 14.41
N HIS A 155 1.93 3.47 13.75
CA HIS A 155 0.56 3.00 13.92
C HIS A 155 0.38 1.56 13.41
N LEU A 156 0.90 1.23 12.23
CA LEU A 156 0.81 -0.10 11.63
C LEU A 156 1.49 -1.15 12.53
N SER A 157 2.71 -0.88 12.97
CA SER A 157 3.47 -1.76 13.86
C SER A 157 2.73 -2.03 15.17
N SER A 158 2.12 -0.99 15.75
CA SER A 158 1.30 -1.11 16.95
C SER A 158 0.09 -2.03 16.75
N GLN A 159 -0.56 -1.96 15.60
CA GLN A 159 -1.75 -2.76 15.30
C GLN A 159 -1.43 -4.21 14.90
N LEU A 160 -0.30 -4.45 14.25
CA LEU A 160 0.13 -5.78 13.81
C LEU A 160 1.01 -6.50 14.84
N GLY A 161 1.40 -5.82 15.94
CA GLY A 161 2.31 -6.40 16.93
C GLY A 161 3.73 -6.62 16.40
N THR A 162 4.13 -5.91 15.35
CA THR A 162 5.46 -5.96 14.76
C THR A 162 6.35 -4.87 15.34
N PRO A 163 7.67 -5.09 15.54
CA PRO A 163 8.55 -4.04 16.03
C PRO A 163 8.67 -2.91 14.99
N SER A 164 8.50 -1.67 15.43
CA SER A 164 8.84 -0.49 14.62
C SER A 164 10.36 -0.47 14.41
N ARG A 165 10.81 -0.60 13.17
CA ARG A 165 12.22 -0.54 12.76
C ARG A 165 12.51 0.75 12.01
#